data_64548b0d6800ca5ab97dac710d9b91e3
#
_entry.id   64548b0d6800ca5ab97dac710d9b91e3
#
_cell.length_a   1.000
_cell.length_b   1.000
_cell.length_c   1.000
_cell.angle_alpha   90.00
_cell.angle_beta   90.00
_cell.angle_gamma   90.00
#
_symmetry.space_group_name_H-M   'P 1'
#
loop_
_entity.id
_entity.type
_entity.pdbx_description
1 polymer ?
#
loop_
_entity_poly.entity_id
_entity_poly.type
_entity_poly.pdbx_seq_one_letter_code
_entity_poly.pdbx_strand_id
1 'polypeptide(L)'
;MPPTMSSSPSSPTFTAVQTGVSVRAKAGGSSSWQFWGRIFVVPYLLIFLVFVIYPVGYGLWLARHPDSYTRLFADPIFFRTVINTIIFVVVSVNLKMMLALFLSGFFLNTRWWVKILAALFILPWAVPSIPTILSMRFMLNPEWGVINSLIFNLTGRDGPNWLNDPTLALSFSMLAHIWKSLPFWTLILLAGRMSIPAEQYEAASVDGATTWQKFKFITWPAMSGLYLTSTILSMIWTLGDFNSVYLLTGGGPADLTHVLATLGIRYLRLDQVDLSLASIVVALPLVLPLVYFMMKRLSK
;
A
#
# COMPACT_ATOMS: atom_id res chain seq x y z
N MET A 1 52.49 7.41 75.58
CA MET A 1 52.93 6.04 75.24
C MET A 1 51.81 5.34 74.48
N PRO A 2 52.09 4.77 73.35
CA PRO A 2 51.12 3.99 72.54
C PRO A 2 51.12 2.49 72.91
N PRO A 3 50.21 1.70 72.43
CA PRO A 3 50.58 0.78 71.30
C PRO A 3 49.55 0.65 70.21
N THR A 4 49.95 0.71 69.05
CA THR A 4 50.03 -0.16 67.86
C THR A 4 49.34 -1.50 67.90
N MET A 5 48.62 -1.81 66.84
CA MET A 5 48.57 -3.02 65.99
C MET A 5 47.27 -3.06 65.23
N SER A 6 47.23 -2.77 63.94
CA SER A 6 47.49 -3.53 62.72
C SER A 6 47.02 -5.00 62.78
N SER A 7 45.95 -5.32 62.13
CA SER A 7 45.81 -6.57 61.41
C SER A 7 44.70 -6.40 60.32
N SER A 8 45.15 -6.33 59.08
CA SER A 8 44.36 -6.51 57.90
C SER A 8 43.98 -7.98 57.73
N PRO A 9 42.72 -8.32 57.41
CA PRO A 9 42.42 -9.70 57.03
C PRO A 9 42.75 -9.88 55.53
N SER A 10 43.50 -10.95 55.30
CA SER A 10 43.85 -11.48 53.98
C SER A 10 42.61 -11.87 53.18
N SER A 11 42.57 -11.35 51.95
CA SER A 11 41.60 -11.77 50.93
C SER A 11 41.80 -13.24 50.53
N PRO A 12 40.73 -14.02 50.41
CA PRO A 12 40.85 -15.38 49.88
C PRO A 12 41.10 -15.33 48.36
N THR A 13 42.22 -15.88 47.91
CA THR A 13 42.52 -16.21 46.52
C THR A 13 41.58 -17.27 46.03
N PHE A 14 40.59 -16.89 45.19
CA PHE A 14 39.80 -17.85 44.42
C PHE A 14 40.65 -18.41 43.27
N THR A 15 41.13 -19.65 43.46
CA THR A 15 41.71 -20.44 42.37
C THR A 15 40.60 -20.79 41.40
N ALA A 16 40.61 -20.21 40.23
CA ALA A 16 39.72 -20.56 39.10
C ALA A 16 40.11 -21.99 38.64
N VAL A 17 39.27 -22.96 38.98
CA VAL A 17 39.30 -24.28 38.37
C VAL A 17 38.86 -24.16 36.94
N GLN A 18 39.79 -24.10 35.98
CA GLN A 18 39.51 -24.26 34.56
C GLN A 18 39.07 -25.71 34.30
N THR A 19 37.80 -25.99 34.38
CA THR A 19 37.21 -27.20 33.79
C THR A 19 37.19 -26.99 32.27
N GLY A 20 38.24 -27.49 31.62
CA GLY A 20 38.33 -27.58 30.16
C GLY A 20 37.28 -28.55 29.60
N VAL A 21 36.03 -28.10 29.49
CA VAL A 21 35.04 -28.81 28.67
C VAL A 21 35.23 -28.25 27.25
N SER A 22 36.07 -28.92 26.46
CA SER A 22 36.12 -28.71 25.00
C SER A 22 34.79 -29.20 24.44
N VAL A 23 33.85 -28.24 24.25
CA VAL A 23 32.66 -28.49 23.42
C VAL A 23 33.17 -28.61 22.00
N ARG A 24 33.51 -29.81 21.58
CA ARG A 24 33.73 -30.16 20.19
C ARG A 24 32.43 -29.91 19.46
N ALA A 25 32.30 -28.71 18.84
CA ALA A 25 31.20 -28.41 17.94
C ALA A 25 31.24 -29.47 16.82
N LYS A 26 30.31 -30.39 16.86
CA LYS A 26 30.11 -31.40 15.81
C LYS A 26 29.71 -30.65 14.54
N ALA A 27 30.68 -30.26 13.73
CA ALA A 27 30.53 -29.70 12.38
C ALA A 27 30.00 -30.76 11.40
N GLY A 28 28.91 -31.41 11.72
CA GLY A 28 28.39 -32.56 10.98
C GLY A 28 26.90 -32.50 10.62
N GLY A 29 26.21 -31.36 10.83
CA GLY A 29 24.77 -31.27 10.61
C GLY A 29 24.27 -30.26 9.56
N SER A 30 25.13 -29.38 9.07
CA SER A 30 24.72 -28.28 8.19
C SER A 30 24.36 -28.72 6.76
N SER A 31 24.98 -29.77 6.23
CA SER A 31 24.77 -30.22 4.86
C SER A 31 23.38 -30.89 4.65
N SER A 32 22.90 -31.65 5.63
CA SER A 32 21.61 -32.33 5.55
C SER A 32 20.45 -31.34 5.61
N TRP A 33 20.48 -30.36 6.53
CA TRP A 33 19.42 -29.33 6.64
C TRP A 33 19.41 -28.40 5.42
N GLN A 34 20.56 -28.05 4.88
CA GLN A 34 20.67 -27.26 3.67
C GLN A 34 20.16 -28.01 2.43
N PHE A 35 20.42 -29.31 2.35
CA PHE A 35 19.91 -30.16 1.28
C PHE A 35 18.38 -30.25 1.31
N TRP A 36 17.79 -30.56 2.43
CA TRP A 36 16.33 -30.58 2.59
C TRP A 36 15.69 -29.22 2.36
N GLY A 37 16.31 -28.13 2.86
CA GLY A 37 15.85 -26.76 2.58
C GLY A 37 15.80 -26.45 1.10
N ARG A 38 16.82 -26.87 0.32
CA ARG A 38 16.80 -26.70 -1.16
C ARG A 38 15.70 -27.53 -1.82
N ILE A 39 15.49 -28.77 -1.40
CA ILE A 39 14.43 -29.63 -1.95
C ILE A 39 13.04 -28.98 -1.74
N PHE A 40 12.75 -28.42 -0.56
CA PHE A 40 11.47 -27.77 -0.30
C PHE A 40 11.26 -26.47 -1.08
N VAL A 41 12.34 -25.79 -1.48
CA VAL A 41 12.27 -24.57 -2.29
C VAL A 41 12.02 -24.88 -3.78
N VAL A 42 12.49 -26.06 -4.28
CA VAL A 42 12.35 -26.43 -5.71
C VAL A 42 10.89 -26.42 -6.21
N PRO A 43 9.89 -27.02 -5.55
CA PRO A 43 8.51 -26.99 -6.00
C PRO A 43 7.98 -25.56 -6.13
N TYR A 44 8.30 -24.69 -5.16
CA TYR A 44 7.91 -23.28 -5.22
C TYR A 44 8.56 -22.56 -6.40
N LEU A 45 9.86 -22.76 -6.61
CA LEU A 45 10.58 -22.16 -7.74
C LEU A 45 10.04 -22.65 -9.09
N LEU A 46 9.68 -23.92 -9.22
CA LEU A 46 9.08 -24.47 -10.44
C LEU A 46 7.72 -23.82 -10.71
N ILE A 47 6.84 -23.72 -9.70
CA ILE A 47 5.54 -23.06 -9.83
C ILE A 47 5.75 -21.59 -10.20
N PHE A 48 6.64 -20.90 -9.53
CA PHE A 48 6.95 -19.49 -9.82
C PHE A 48 7.48 -19.30 -11.25
N LEU A 49 8.37 -20.17 -11.70
CA LEU A 49 8.94 -20.14 -13.04
C LEU A 49 7.86 -20.36 -14.11
N VAL A 50 7.00 -21.37 -13.93
CA VAL A 50 5.97 -21.75 -14.91
C VAL A 50 4.82 -20.73 -14.93
N PHE A 51 4.35 -20.26 -13.77
CA PHE A 51 3.15 -19.44 -13.68
C PHE A 51 3.41 -17.94 -13.60
N VAL A 52 4.64 -17.52 -13.32
CA VAL A 52 4.99 -16.10 -13.24
C VAL A 52 6.04 -15.74 -14.30
N ILE A 53 7.22 -16.37 -14.26
CA ILE A 53 8.34 -15.98 -15.14
C ILE A 53 8.02 -16.28 -16.61
N TYR A 54 7.48 -17.46 -16.90
CA TYR A 54 7.16 -17.84 -18.28
C TYR A 54 6.07 -16.94 -18.91
N PRO A 55 4.89 -16.71 -18.31
CA PRO A 55 3.88 -15.81 -18.89
C PRO A 55 4.36 -14.38 -19.03
N VAL A 56 5.07 -13.84 -18.04
CA VAL A 56 5.63 -12.49 -18.10
C VAL A 56 6.68 -12.38 -19.19
N GLY A 57 7.61 -13.33 -19.26
CA GLY A 57 8.64 -13.37 -20.30
C GLY A 57 8.05 -13.51 -21.71
N TYR A 58 7.02 -14.36 -21.86
CA TYR A 58 6.30 -14.52 -23.13
C TYR A 58 5.56 -13.25 -23.52
N GLY A 59 4.88 -12.58 -22.57
CA GLY A 59 4.23 -11.30 -22.79
C GLY A 59 5.22 -10.21 -23.24
N LEU A 60 6.38 -10.11 -22.60
CA LEU A 60 7.45 -9.19 -22.99
C LEU A 60 8.02 -9.52 -24.38
N TRP A 61 8.15 -10.80 -24.70
CA TRP A 61 8.58 -11.23 -26.04
C TRP A 61 7.58 -10.87 -27.13
N LEU A 62 6.28 -11.03 -26.89
CA LEU A 62 5.23 -10.58 -27.81
C LEU A 62 5.18 -9.05 -27.95
N ALA A 63 5.38 -8.32 -26.84
CA ALA A 63 5.40 -6.86 -26.83
C ALA A 63 6.67 -6.23 -27.46
N ARG A 64 7.62 -7.01 -27.98
CA ARG A 64 8.90 -6.48 -28.47
C ARG A 64 8.82 -5.72 -29.80
N HIS A 65 7.70 -5.83 -30.52
CA HIS A 65 7.58 -5.24 -31.86
C HIS A 65 7.43 -3.72 -31.80
N PRO A 66 8.32 -2.93 -32.43
CA PRO A 66 8.27 -1.47 -32.39
C PRO A 66 6.98 -0.87 -32.96
N ASP A 67 6.40 -1.54 -33.98
CA ASP A 67 5.16 -1.11 -34.62
C ASP A 67 3.97 -1.04 -33.66
N SER A 68 3.94 -1.91 -32.66
CA SER A 68 2.90 -1.89 -31.62
C SER A 68 2.98 -0.62 -30.77
N TYR A 69 4.18 -0.13 -30.46
CA TYR A 69 4.37 1.11 -29.74
C TYR A 69 4.04 2.34 -30.60
N THR A 70 4.41 2.32 -31.88
CA THR A 70 4.06 3.41 -32.81
C THR A 70 2.54 3.56 -32.93
N ARG A 71 1.81 2.44 -33.08
CA ARG A 71 0.35 2.43 -33.09
C ARG A 71 -0.26 2.83 -31.76
N LEU A 72 0.31 2.37 -30.64
CA LEU A 72 -0.14 2.74 -29.30
C LEU A 72 -0.03 4.23 -29.05
N PHE A 73 1.10 4.84 -29.42
CA PHE A 73 1.31 6.27 -29.25
C PHE A 73 0.51 7.13 -30.24
N ALA A 74 0.06 6.56 -31.33
CA ALA A 74 -0.86 7.22 -32.26
C ALA A 74 -2.33 7.18 -31.79
N ASP A 75 -2.69 6.30 -30.84
CA ASP A 75 -4.06 6.22 -30.29
C ASP A 75 -4.31 7.39 -29.31
N PRO A 76 -5.27 8.29 -29.58
CA PRO A 76 -5.58 9.40 -28.67
C PRO A 76 -6.05 8.92 -27.27
N ILE A 77 -6.62 7.72 -27.15
CA ILE A 77 -7.04 7.13 -25.87
C ILE A 77 -5.83 6.85 -24.99
N PHE A 78 -4.67 6.51 -25.57
CA PHE A 78 -3.46 6.23 -24.79
C PHE A 78 -3.03 7.45 -23.95
N PHE A 79 -2.89 8.62 -24.56
CA PHE A 79 -2.49 9.83 -23.83
C PHE A 79 -3.50 10.22 -22.77
N ARG A 80 -4.78 10.10 -23.07
CA ARG A 80 -5.84 10.32 -22.06
C ARG A 80 -5.71 9.36 -20.90
N THR A 81 -5.44 8.09 -21.17
CA THR A 81 -5.21 7.06 -20.15
C THR A 81 -4.01 7.36 -19.26
N VAL A 82 -2.89 7.84 -19.84
CA VAL A 82 -1.72 8.26 -19.06
C VAL A 82 -2.06 9.41 -18.11
N ILE A 83 -2.76 10.43 -18.60
CA ILE A 83 -3.21 11.57 -17.80
C ILE A 83 -4.14 11.08 -16.66
N ASN A 84 -5.14 10.26 -16.99
CA ASN A 84 -6.05 9.69 -16.00
C ASN A 84 -5.28 8.89 -14.93
N THR A 85 -4.27 8.11 -15.34
CA THR A 85 -3.43 7.34 -14.41
C THR A 85 -2.69 8.25 -13.44
N ILE A 86 -2.08 9.32 -13.96
CA ILE A 86 -1.37 10.30 -13.13
C ILE A 86 -2.34 10.97 -12.15
N ILE A 87 -3.51 11.43 -12.62
CA ILE A 87 -4.55 12.02 -11.77
C ILE A 87 -5.01 11.00 -10.72
N PHE A 88 -5.35 9.78 -11.14
CA PHE A 88 -5.82 8.72 -10.26
C PHE A 88 -4.82 8.42 -9.15
N VAL A 89 -3.54 8.25 -9.50
CA VAL A 89 -2.47 7.95 -8.53
C VAL A 89 -2.20 9.15 -7.62
N VAL A 90 -1.95 10.33 -8.20
CA VAL A 90 -1.57 11.50 -7.41
C VAL A 90 -2.69 11.92 -6.47
N VAL A 91 -3.91 12.03 -6.96
CA VAL A 91 -5.05 12.45 -6.12
C VAL A 91 -5.40 11.38 -5.09
N SER A 92 -5.57 10.12 -5.50
CA SER A 92 -5.99 9.07 -4.59
C SER A 92 -4.97 8.79 -3.51
N VAL A 93 -3.67 8.74 -3.84
CA VAL A 93 -2.63 8.42 -2.86
C VAL A 93 -2.46 9.57 -1.86
N ASN A 94 -2.31 10.81 -2.34
CA ASN A 94 -2.10 11.93 -1.42
C ASN A 94 -3.30 12.14 -0.49
N LEU A 95 -4.52 12.14 -1.05
CA LEU A 95 -5.73 12.32 -0.24
C LEU A 95 -5.90 11.18 0.77
N LYS A 96 -5.73 9.94 0.35
CA LYS A 96 -5.81 8.75 1.19
C LYS A 96 -4.77 8.77 2.32
N MET A 97 -3.50 9.05 2.02
CA MET A 97 -2.43 9.05 3.00
C MET A 97 -2.57 10.19 4.00
N MET A 98 -3.02 11.36 3.54
CA MET A 98 -3.32 12.49 4.43
C MET A 98 -4.49 12.17 5.37
N LEU A 99 -5.58 11.59 4.85
CA LEU A 99 -6.71 11.14 5.65
C LEU A 99 -6.29 10.04 6.64
N ALA A 100 -5.48 9.08 6.21
CA ALA A 100 -4.97 8.01 7.06
C ALA A 100 -4.11 8.54 8.21
N LEU A 101 -3.25 9.54 7.94
CA LEU A 101 -2.46 10.20 8.96
C LEU A 101 -3.35 10.93 9.98
N PHE A 102 -4.38 11.62 9.54
CA PHE A 102 -5.34 12.29 10.41
C PHE A 102 -6.12 11.28 11.27
N LEU A 103 -6.71 10.26 10.63
CA LEU A 103 -7.50 9.23 11.30
C LEU A 103 -6.68 8.38 12.27
N SER A 104 -5.40 8.14 11.98
CA SER A 104 -4.50 7.45 12.92
C SER A 104 -4.38 8.19 14.25
N GLY A 105 -4.43 9.53 14.24
CA GLY A 105 -4.46 10.34 15.47
C GLY A 105 -5.79 10.22 16.22
N PHE A 106 -6.89 10.18 15.51
CA PHE A 106 -8.22 10.01 16.10
C PHE A 106 -8.38 8.65 16.78
N PHE A 107 -7.92 7.56 16.14
CA PHE A 107 -8.02 6.19 16.67
C PHE A 107 -7.04 5.87 17.81
N LEU A 108 -6.13 6.76 18.18
CA LEU A 108 -5.36 6.65 19.43
C LEU A 108 -6.24 6.74 20.67
N ASN A 109 -7.44 7.33 20.55
CA ASN A 109 -8.33 7.50 21.68
C ASN A 109 -8.87 6.13 22.15
N THR A 110 -8.70 5.84 23.43
CA THR A 110 -9.04 4.54 24.04
C THR A 110 -10.52 4.41 24.43
N ARG A 111 -11.36 5.42 24.17
CA ARG A 111 -12.80 5.39 24.48
C ARG A 111 -13.49 4.22 23.78
N TRP A 112 -14.45 3.59 24.44
CA TRP A 112 -15.13 2.41 23.94
C TRP A 112 -15.81 2.60 22.58
N TRP A 113 -16.45 3.74 22.36
CA TRP A 113 -17.11 4.07 21.09
C TRP A 113 -16.10 4.25 19.94
N VAL A 114 -14.87 4.74 20.21
CA VAL A 114 -13.81 4.86 19.20
C VAL A 114 -13.34 3.46 18.76
N LYS A 115 -13.30 2.50 19.69
CA LYS A 115 -12.97 1.11 19.35
C LYS A 115 -14.04 0.49 18.44
N ILE A 116 -15.32 0.76 18.69
CA ILE A 116 -16.42 0.31 17.80
C ILE A 116 -16.29 0.98 16.43
N LEU A 117 -16.06 2.30 16.37
CA LEU A 117 -15.84 2.99 15.11
C LEU A 117 -14.63 2.44 14.35
N ALA A 118 -13.53 2.11 15.02
CA ALA A 118 -12.37 1.49 14.40
C ALA A 118 -12.69 0.11 13.82
N ALA A 119 -13.48 -0.70 14.51
CA ALA A 119 -13.95 -1.99 14.01
C ALA A 119 -14.84 -1.85 12.77
N LEU A 120 -15.78 -0.90 12.77
CA LEU A 120 -16.63 -0.59 11.61
C LEU A 120 -15.80 0.00 10.44
N PHE A 121 -14.81 0.82 10.76
CA PHE A 121 -13.95 1.46 9.77
C PHE A 121 -13.09 0.46 8.97
N ILE A 122 -12.81 -0.73 9.52
CA ILE A 122 -12.03 -1.78 8.83
C ILE A 122 -12.89 -2.51 7.78
N LEU A 123 -14.21 -2.52 7.90
CA LEU A 123 -15.11 -3.28 7.03
C LEU A 123 -14.90 -3.04 5.53
N PRO A 124 -14.74 -1.78 5.04
CA PRO A 124 -14.49 -1.55 3.62
C PRO A 124 -13.29 -2.33 3.06
N TRP A 125 -12.23 -2.44 3.83
CA TRP A 125 -11.04 -3.18 3.43
C TRP A 125 -11.24 -4.70 3.52
N ALA A 126 -11.97 -5.18 4.53
CA ALA A 126 -12.20 -6.60 4.77
C ALA A 126 -13.13 -7.26 3.74
N VAL A 127 -14.10 -6.51 3.20
CA VAL A 127 -15.07 -7.04 2.21
C VAL A 127 -14.38 -7.23 0.85
N PRO A 128 -14.65 -8.32 0.09
CA PRO A 128 -14.11 -8.54 -1.24
C PRO A 128 -14.40 -7.37 -2.21
N SER A 129 -13.43 -7.05 -3.08
CA SER A 129 -13.53 -5.85 -3.95
C SER A 129 -14.64 -5.96 -4.98
N ILE A 130 -14.84 -7.14 -5.57
CA ILE A 130 -15.81 -7.32 -6.68
C ILE A 130 -17.23 -6.98 -6.24
N PRO A 131 -17.83 -7.64 -5.22
CA PRO A 131 -19.19 -7.30 -4.80
C PRO A 131 -19.32 -5.85 -4.31
N THR A 132 -18.30 -5.34 -3.63
CA THR A 132 -18.31 -3.97 -3.10
C THR A 132 -18.41 -2.93 -4.23
N ILE A 133 -17.54 -3.02 -5.24
CA ILE A 133 -17.51 -2.03 -6.32
C ILE A 133 -18.73 -2.18 -7.24
N LEU A 134 -19.18 -3.40 -7.49
CA LEU A 134 -20.42 -3.62 -8.23
C LEU A 134 -21.63 -3.05 -7.50
N SER A 135 -21.72 -3.20 -6.17
CA SER A 135 -22.77 -2.55 -5.38
C SER A 135 -22.70 -1.03 -5.50
N MET A 136 -21.50 -0.41 -5.46
CA MET A 136 -21.35 1.03 -5.69
C MET A 136 -21.82 1.43 -7.09
N ARG A 137 -21.50 0.64 -8.11
CA ARG A 137 -22.00 0.87 -9.47
C ARG A 137 -23.52 0.86 -9.52
N PHE A 138 -24.18 -0.08 -8.84
CA PHE A 138 -25.64 -0.10 -8.71
C PHE A 138 -26.18 1.14 -8.00
N MET A 139 -25.56 1.56 -6.91
CA MET A 139 -25.97 2.74 -6.16
C MET A 139 -25.88 4.03 -6.98
N LEU A 140 -24.92 4.12 -7.92
CA LEU A 140 -24.67 5.25 -8.81
C LEU A 140 -25.52 5.24 -10.09
N ASN A 141 -26.38 4.23 -10.29
CA ASN A 141 -27.25 4.20 -11.46
C ASN A 141 -28.19 5.42 -11.48
N PRO A 142 -28.28 6.17 -12.62
CA PRO A 142 -29.06 7.40 -12.66
C PRO A 142 -30.58 7.20 -12.54
N GLU A 143 -31.11 6.07 -13.01
CA GLU A 143 -32.55 5.82 -13.07
C GLU A 143 -33.10 5.18 -11.79
N TRP A 144 -32.41 4.17 -11.26
CA TRP A 144 -32.90 3.37 -10.12
C TRP A 144 -31.89 3.26 -8.97
N GLY A 145 -30.77 3.98 -9.05
CA GLY A 145 -29.78 3.98 -7.99
C GLY A 145 -30.23 4.75 -6.75
N VAL A 146 -29.88 4.21 -5.58
CA VAL A 146 -30.28 4.78 -4.29
C VAL A 146 -29.80 6.21 -4.10
N ILE A 147 -28.64 6.58 -4.67
CA ILE A 147 -28.07 7.93 -4.52
C ILE A 147 -28.94 8.97 -5.23
N ASN A 148 -29.35 8.72 -6.48
CA ASN A 148 -30.25 9.63 -7.20
C ASN A 148 -31.66 9.66 -6.59
N SER A 149 -32.15 8.51 -6.12
CA SER A 149 -33.43 8.45 -5.39
C SER A 149 -33.42 9.32 -4.13
N LEU A 150 -32.33 9.31 -3.36
CA LEU A 150 -32.16 10.17 -2.19
C LEU A 150 -32.07 11.64 -2.56
N ILE A 151 -31.31 11.99 -3.61
CA ILE A 151 -31.22 13.38 -4.10
C ILE A 151 -32.62 13.88 -4.52
N PHE A 152 -33.34 13.08 -5.29
CA PHE A 152 -34.70 13.44 -5.72
C PHE A 152 -35.67 13.64 -4.54
N ASN A 153 -35.67 12.71 -3.57
CA ASN A 153 -36.52 12.81 -2.39
C ASN A 153 -36.18 14.03 -1.51
N LEU A 154 -34.94 14.45 -1.45
CA LEU A 154 -34.53 15.59 -0.62
C LEU A 154 -34.63 16.94 -1.33
N THR A 155 -34.49 16.98 -2.66
CA THR A 155 -34.35 18.25 -3.41
C THR A 155 -35.41 18.44 -4.46
N GLY A 156 -36.19 17.40 -4.83
CA GLY A 156 -37.12 17.40 -5.95
C GLY A 156 -36.45 17.50 -7.34
N ARG A 157 -35.12 17.29 -7.41
CA ARG A 157 -34.36 17.35 -8.67
C ARG A 157 -33.66 16.02 -8.94
N ASP A 158 -33.52 15.67 -10.20
CA ASP A 158 -32.76 14.49 -10.60
C ASP A 158 -31.28 14.70 -10.26
N GLY A 159 -30.65 13.64 -9.77
CA GLY A 159 -29.21 13.63 -9.56
C GLY A 159 -28.43 13.55 -10.87
N PRO A 160 -27.12 13.83 -10.86
CA PRO A 160 -26.28 13.77 -12.05
C PRO A 160 -26.14 12.35 -12.58
N ASN A 161 -25.74 12.25 -13.84
CA ASN A 161 -25.43 10.97 -14.46
C ASN A 161 -23.98 10.57 -14.14
N TRP A 162 -23.80 10.00 -12.96
CA TRP A 162 -22.51 9.73 -12.33
C TRP A 162 -21.49 8.98 -13.20
N LEU A 163 -21.96 7.97 -13.95
CA LEU A 163 -21.10 7.07 -14.72
C LEU A 163 -21.04 7.40 -16.22
N ASN A 164 -21.88 8.33 -16.70
CA ASN A 164 -21.88 8.79 -18.09
C ASN A 164 -21.19 10.16 -18.28
N ASP A 165 -20.71 10.77 -17.20
CA ASP A 165 -19.77 11.89 -17.27
C ASP A 165 -18.36 11.36 -16.96
N PRO A 166 -17.35 11.55 -17.85
CA PRO A 166 -16.01 11.02 -17.66
C PRO A 166 -15.33 11.51 -16.37
N THR A 167 -15.58 12.79 -16.00
CA THR A 167 -14.97 13.39 -14.82
C THR A 167 -15.57 12.82 -13.55
N LEU A 168 -16.90 12.72 -13.49
CA LEU A 168 -17.60 12.13 -12.36
C LEU A 168 -17.28 10.65 -12.22
N ALA A 169 -17.26 9.89 -13.31
CA ALA A 169 -16.97 8.47 -13.32
C ALA A 169 -15.55 8.17 -12.83
N LEU A 170 -14.54 8.93 -13.27
CA LEU A 170 -13.17 8.82 -12.77
C LEU A 170 -13.07 9.24 -11.29
N SER A 171 -13.77 10.32 -10.89
CA SER A 171 -13.79 10.80 -9.50
C SER A 171 -14.41 9.78 -8.56
N PHE A 172 -15.50 9.13 -8.95
CA PHE A 172 -16.09 8.04 -8.14
C PHE A 172 -15.22 6.80 -8.09
N SER A 173 -14.48 6.49 -9.17
CA SER A 173 -13.47 5.41 -9.16
C SER A 173 -12.35 5.71 -8.15
N MET A 174 -11.88 6.97 -8.08
CA MET A 174 -10.91 7.41 -7.07
C MET A 174 -11.49 7.33 -5.66
N LEU A 175 -12.73 7.77 -5.46
CA LEU A 175 -13.42 7.70 -4.17
C LEU A 175 -13.59 6.26 -3.68
N ALA A 176 -14.01 5.36 -4.57
CA ALA A 176 -14.14 3.93 -4.26
C ALA A 176 -12.81 3.31 -3.86
N HIS A 177 -11.73 3.62 -4.61
CA HIS A 177 -10.37 3.20 -4.28
C HIS A 177 -9.90 3.72 -2.92
N ILE A 178 -10.08 5.02 -2.66
CA ILE A 178 -9.71 5.66 -1.38
C ILE A 178 -10.48 5.01 -0.23
N TRP A 179 -11.80 4.98 -0.31
CA TRP A 179 -12.68 4.44 0.73
C TRP A 179 -12.32 2.99 1.09
N LYS A 180 -12.04 2.16 0.06
CA LYS A 180 -11.71 0.76 0.27
C LYS A 180 -10.33 0.55 0.89
N SER A 181 -9.33 1.33 0.50
CA SER A 181 -7.94 1.15 0.92
C SER A 181 -7.53 1.99 2.15
N LEU A 182 -8.28 3.03 2.49
CA LEU A 182 -8.01 3.94 3.59
C LEU A 182 -7.83 3.25 4.96
N PRO A 183 -8.67 2.24 5.33
CA PRO A 183 -8.51 1.58 6.63
C PRO A 183 -7.15 0.91 6.80
N PHE A 184 -6.67 0.22 5.78
CA PHE A 184 -5.37 -0.46 5.81
C PHE A 184 -4.22 0.52 6.11
N TRP A 185 -4.17 1.65 5.38
CA TRP A 185 -3.13 2.65 5.60
C TRP A 185 -3.27 3.37 6.93
N THR A 186 -4.50 3.57 7.38
CA THR A 186 -4.77 4.14 8.72
C THR A 186 -4.23 3.25 9.82
N LEU A 187 -4.40 1.92 9.72
CA LEU A 187 -3.88 0.97 10.70
C LEU A 187 -2.35 0.93 10.74
N ILE A 188 -1.69 0.97 9.58
CA ILE A 188 -0.22 1.05 9.51
C ILE A 188 0.29 2.32 10.22
N LEU A 189 -0.31 3.48 9.91
CA LEU A 189 0.10 4.73 10.52
C LEU A 189 -0.29 4.81 12.00
N LEU A 190 -1.39 4.17 12.41
CA LEU A 190 -1.77 4.04 13.82
C LEU A 190 -0.73 3.23 14.59
N ALA A 191 -0.32 2.08 14.07
CA ALA A 191 0.73 1.26 14.68
C ALA A 191 2.05 2.03 14.85
N GLY A 192 2.45 2.77 13.81
CA GLY A 192 3.62 3.65 13.89
C GLY A 192 3.47 4.77 14.93
N ARG A 193 2.27 5.33 15.09
CA ARG A 193 2.00 6.34 16.10
C ARG A 193 2.04 5.77 17.52
N MET A 194 1.54 4.56 17.70
CA MET A 194 1.57 3.87 19.00
C MET A 194 2.98 3.48 19.45
N SER A 195 3.96 3.43 18.55
CA SER A 195 5.36 3.14 18.89
C SER A 195 6.11 4.36 19.46
N ILE A 196 5.54 5.58 19.42
CA ILE A 196 6.15 6.78 19.97
C ILE A 196 5.96 6.75 21.48
N PRO A 197 7.04 6.87 22.30
CA PRO A 197 6.95 6.84 23.75
C PRO A 197 6.04 7.95 24.29
N ALA A 198 5.14 7.61 25.23
CA ALA A 198 4.20 8.56 25.83
C ALA A 198 4.90 9.69 26.59
N GLU A 199 6.06 9.37 27.19
CA GLU A 199 6.87 10.32 27.96
C GLU A 199 7.26 11.55 27.14
N GLN A 200 7.47 11.42 25.82
CA GLN A 200 7.77 12.57 24.94
C GLN A 200 6.60 13.55 24.87
N TYR A 201 5.37 13.05 24.84
CA TYR A 201 4.16 13.89 24.81
C TYR A 201 3.86 14.49 26.17
N GLU A 202 4.15 13.77 27.25
CA GLU A 202 3.98 14.23 28.63
C GLU A 202 4.97 15.36 28.93
N ALA A 203 6.27 15.20 28.64
CA ALA A 203 7.28 16.22 28.78
C ALA A 203 6.91 17.50 28.01
N ALA A 204 6.52 17.34 26.72
CA ALA A 204 6.07 18.48 25.91
C ALA A 204 4.79 19.14 26.47
N SER A 205 3.95 18.40 27.23
CA SER A 205 2.77 18.97 27.89
C SER A 205 3.17 19.83 29.08
N VAL A 206 4.17 19.41 29.86
CA VAL A 206 4.74 20.19 30.99
C VAL A 206 5.37 21.48 30.47
N ASP A 207 6.05 21.42 29.30
CA ASP A 207 6.63 22.58 28.61
C ASP A 207 5.57 23.51 27.98
N GLY A 208 4.28 23.20 28.09
CA GLY A 208 3.19 24.00 27.54
C GLY A 208 3.02 23.90 26.03
N ALA A 209 3.58 22.85 25.37
CA ALA A 209 3.46 22.66 23.93
C ALA A 209 2.00 22.41 23.47
N THR A 210 1.57 23.15 22.46
CA THR A 210 0.26 22.99 21.82
C THR A 210 0.19 21.67 21.06
N THR A 211 -1.02 21.22 20.72
CA THR A 211 -1.24 19.99 19.91
C THR A 211 -0.51 20.05 18.56
N TRP A 212 -0.48 21.23 17.92
CA TRP A 212 0.24 21.42 16.65
C TRP A 212 1.77 21.32 16.84
N GLN A 213 2.30 21.87 17.92
CA GLN A 213 3.73 21.76 18.26
C GLN A 213 4.12 20.30 18.51
N LYS A 214 3.33 19.56 19.29
CA LYS A 214 3.53 18.12 19.50
C LYS A 214 3.47 17.33 18.19
N PHE A 215 2.53 17.63 17.30
CA PHE A 215 2.50 17.02 15.98
C PHE A 215 3.75 17.34 15.17
N LYS A 216 4.13 18.62 15.09
CA LYS A 216 5.24 19.08 14.24
C LYS A 216 6.61 18.60 14.72
N PHE A 217 6.84 18.58 16.04
CA PHE A 217 8.17 18.34 16.61
C PHE A 217 8.36 16.94 17.19
N ILE A 218 7.28 16.19 17.46
CA ILE A 218 7.35 14.80 17.97
C ILE A 218 6.78 13.83 16.94
N THR A 219 5.49 13.97 16.62
CA THR A 219 4.78 12.97 15.79
C THR A 219 5.34 12.92 14.39
N TRP A 220 5.44 14.06 13.70
CA TRP A 220 5.85 14.10 12.30
C TRP A 220 7.28 13.60 12.06
N PRO A 221 8.30 14.03 12.82
CA PRO A 221 9.66 13.51 12.67
C PRO A 221 9.74 12.00 12.91
N ALA A 222 9.08 11.49 13.96
CA ALA A 222 9.06 10.07 14.28
C ALA A 222 8.37 9.22 13.19
N MET A 223 7.32 9.74 12.58
CA MET A 223 6.50 9.01 11.59
C MET A 223 6.91 9.26 10.14
N SER A 224 7.69 10.27 9.84
CA SER A 224 8.00 10.70 8.46
C SER A 224 8.58 9.58 7.60
N GLY A 225 9.45 8.74 8.19
CA GLY A 225 10.01 7.56 7.54
C GLY A 225 8.97 6.53 7.13
N LEU A 226 8.10 6.16 8.07
CA LEU A 226 7.00 5.22 7.86
C LEU A 226 5.99 5.80 6.85
N TYR A 227 5.61 7.07 7.01
CA TYR A 227 4.68 7.75 6.12
C TYR A 227 5.16 7.74 4.66
N LEU A 228 6.42 8.10 4.43
CA LEU A 228 7.00 8.13 3.10
C LEU A 228 7.08 6.73 2.48
N THR A 229 7.53 5.72 3.24
CA THR A 229 7.60 4.34 2.76
C THR A 229 6.20 3.80 2.43
N SER A 230 5.23 4.04 3.29
CA SER A 230 3.83 3.68 3.06
C SER A 230 3.24 4.40 1.85
N THR A 231 3.59 5.67 1.62
CA THR A 231 3.15 6.44 0.45
C THR A 231 3.70 5.84 -0.85
N ILE A 232 4.98 5.49 -0.90
CA ILE A 232 5.60 4.85 -2.09
C ILE A 232 4.93 3.49 -2.35
N LEU A 233 4.73 2.67 -1.33
CA LEU A 233 4.06 1.37 -1.47
C LEU A 233 2.60 1.56 -1.94
N SER A 234 1.90 2.56 -1.40
CA SER A 234 0.55 2.92 -1.83
C SER A 234 0.50 3.37 -3.28
N MET A 235 1.52 4.10 -3.77
CA MET A 235 1.62 4.47 -5.20
C MET A 235 1.74 3.23 -6.10
N ILE A 236 2.59 2.28 -5.73
CA ILE A 236 2.79 1.03 -6.48
C ILE A 236 1.46 0.25 -6.56
N TRP A 237 0.76 0.09 -5.45
CA TRP A 237 -0.53 -0.60 -5.42
C TRP A 237 -1.63 0.12 -6.20
N THR A 238 -1.65 1.46 -6.14
CA THR A 238 -2.63 2.27 -6.86
C THR A 238 -2.40 2.24 -8.37
N LEU A 239 -1.13 2.20 -8.83
CA LEU A 239 -0.80 2.01 -10.25
C LEU A 239 -1.31 0.68 -10.81
N GLY A 240 -1.33 -0.38 -9.99
CA GLY A 240 -1.87 -1.69 -10.35
C GLY A 240 -3.36 -1.87 -10.06
N ASP A 241 -4.08 -0.84 -9.60
CA ASP A 241 -5.50 -0.97 -9.29
C ASP A 241 -6.37 -1.06 -10.56
N PHE A 242 -6.70 -2.29 -10.89
CA PHE A 242 -7.60 -2.63 -11.97
C PHE A 242 -9.08 -2.53 -11.54
N ASN A 243 -9.39 -3.01 -10.32
CA ASN A 243 -10.76 -3.25 -9.90
C ASN A 243 -11.58 -1.97 -9.77
N SER A 244 -11.02 -0.92 -9.15
CA SER A 244 -11.76 0.32 -8.85
C SER A 244 -12.24 1.03 -10.12
N VAL A 245 -11.48 0.98 -11.20
CA VAL A 245 -11.87 1.60 -12.47
C VAL A 245 -12.67 0.63 -13.33
N TYR A 246 -12.17 -0.61 -13.51
CA TYR A 246 -12.78 -1.55 -14.44
C TYR A 246 -14.19 -2.00 -14.02
N LEU A 247 -14.38 -2.34 -12.76
CA LEU A 247 -15.69 -2.83 -12.28
C LEU A 247 -16.71 -1.70 -12.18
N LEU A 248 -16.26 -0.48 -11.89
CA LEU A 248 -17.17 0.67 -11.76
C LEU A 248 -17.58 1.24 -13.11
N THR A 249 -16.62 1.54 -13.99
CA THR A 249 -16.85 2.26 -15.27
C THR A 249 -16.63 1.39 -16.50
N GLY A 250 -15.81 0.33 -16.39
CA GLY A 250 -15.37 -0.47 -17.55
C GLY A 250 -14.49 0.31 -18.54
N GLY A 251 -13.98 1.51 -18.12
CA GLY A 251 -13.30 2.47 -18.97
C GLY A 251 -14.22 3.53 -19.59
N GLY A 252 -15.55 3.36 -19.47
CA GLY A 252 -16.57 4.29 -19.99
C GLY A 252 -16.70 5.58 -19.19
N PRO A 253 -17.44 6.57 -19.74
CA PRO A 253 -18.03 6.56 -21.08
C PRO A 253 -16.96 6.76 -22.19
N ALA A 254 -17.23 6.18 -23.36
CA ALA A 254 -16.43 6.33 -24.58
C ALA A 254 -14.92 6.06 -24.38
N ASP A 255 -14.54 5.10 -23.54
CA ASP A 255 -13.15 4.74 -23.17
C ASP A 255 -12.36 5.88 -22.48
N LEU A 256 -13.04 6.93 -21.98
CA LEU A 256 -12.38 8.15 -21.46
C LEU A 256 -11.94 8.03 -20.00
N THR A 257 -12.28 6.95 -19.29
CA THR A 257 -11.88 6.75 -17.86
C THR A 257 -10.86 5.64 -17.67
N HIS A 258 -10.32 5.07 -18.74
CA HIS A 258 -9.24 4.09 -18.62
C HIS A 258 -8.04 4.68 -17.86
N VAL A 259 -7.42 3.81 -17.06
CA VAL A 259 -6.08 3.96 -16.49
C VAL A 259 -5.17 2.88 -17.10
N LEU A 260 -3.84 3.00 -16.98
CA LEU A 260 -2.92 2.03 -17.60
C LEU A 260 -3.22 0.59 -17.17
N ALA A 261 -3.63 0.37 -15.92
CA ALA A 261 -4.03 -0.96 -15.44
C ALA A 261 -5.23 -1.56 -16.18
N THR A 262 -6.10 -0.74 -16.79
CA THR A 262 -7.31 -1.19 -17.51
C THR A 262 -7.20 -1.09 -19.02
N LEU A 263 -6.22 -0.36 -19.55
CA LEU A 263 -6.06 -0.12 -20.99
C LEU A 263 -5.79 -1.42 -21.78
N GLY A 264 -5.03 -2.34 -21.20
CA GLY A 264 -4.76 -3.63 -21.81
C GLY A 264 -6.03 -4.44 -22.13
N ILE A 265 -7.03 -4.40 -21.23
CA ILE A 265 -8.34 -5.07 -21.46
C ILE A 265 -9.11 -4.43 -22.62
N ARG A 266 -9.02 -3.10 -22.80
CA ARG A 266 -9.62 -2.42 -23.96
C ARG A 266 -9.08 -3.01 -25.26
N TYR A 267 -7.76 -3.10 -25.40
CA TYR A 267 -7.14 -3.64 -26.60
C TYR A 267 -7.41 -5.14 -26.78
N LEU A 268 -7.46 -5.92 -25.70
CA LEU A 268 -7.88 -7.33 -25.77
C LEU A 268 -9.30 -7.49 -26.31
N ARG A 269 -10.24 -6.63 -25.93
CA ARG A 269 -11.62 -6.66 -26.45
C ARG A 269 -11.71 -6.29 -27.93
N LEU A 270 -10.70 -5.58 -28.44
CA LEU A 270 -10.57 -5.24 -29.87
C LEU A 270 -9.73 -6.26 -30.64
N ASP A 271 -9.41 -7.40 -30.02
CA ASP A 271 -8.55 -8.47 -30.58
C ASP A 271 -7.13 -7.98 -30.96
N GLN A 272 -6.64 -6.96 -30.26
CA GLN A 272 -5.31 -6.35 -30.47
C GLN A 272 -4.37 -6.73 -29.33
N VAL A 273 -3.97 -8.00 -29.29
CA VAL A 273 -3.15 -8.58 -28.21
C VAL A 273 -1.78 -7.88 -28.09
N ASP A 274 -1.18 -7.53 -29.23
CA ASP A 274 0.10 -6.82 -29.29
C ASP A 274 0.03 -5.42 -28.66
N LEU A 275 -1.01 -4.65 -28.92
CA LEU A 275 -1.24 -3.34 -28.29
C LEU A 275 -1.58 -3.49 -26.81
N SER A 276 -2.34 -4.52 -26.44
CA SER A 276 -2.62 -4.82 -25.04
C SER A 276 -1.33 -5.02 -24.26
N LEU A 277 -0.44 -5.87 -24.74
CA LEU A 277 0.85 -6.14 -24.08
C LEU A 277 1.78 -4.93 -24.09
N ALA A 278 1.86 -4.20 -25.21
CA ALA A 278 2.63 -2.95 -25.29
C ALA A 278 2.15 -1.92 -24.25
N SER A 279 0.84 -1.77 -24.05
CA SER A 279 0.27 -0.83 -23.08
C SER A 279 0.67 -1.19 -21.62
N ILE A 280 0.76 -2.49 -21.30
CA ILE A 280 1.22 -2.97 -19.99
C ILE A 280 2.73 -2.69 -19.81
N VAL A 281 3.54 -2.92 -20.85
CA VAL A 281 4.98 -2.68 -20.80
C VAL A 281 5.28 -1.19 -20.58
N VAL A 282 4.52 -0.29 -21.21
CA VAL A 282 4.68 1.17 -21.01
C VAL A 282 4.38 1.62 -19.58
N ALA A 283 3.68 0.83 -18.78
CA ALA A 283 3.50 1.12 -17.36
C ALA A 283 4.78 0.89 -16.51
N LEU A 284 5.72 0.03 -16.98
CA LEU A 284 6.94 -0.31 -16.23
C LEU A 284 7.83 0.91 -15.92
N PRO A 285 8.09 1.85 -16.83
CA PRO A 285 8.84 3.08 -16.56
C PRO A 285 8.27 3.93 -15.42
N LEU A 286 6.98 3.81 -15.11
CA LEU A 286 6.36 4.50 -13.98
C LEU A 286 6.56 3.73 -12.67
N VAL A 287 6.55 2.40 -12.72
CA VAL A 287 6.66 1.54 -11.53
C VAL A 287 8.11 1.37 -11.07
N LEU A 288 9.04 1.15 -12.00
CA LEU A 288 10.44 0.84 -11.67
C LEU A 288 11.14 1.90 -10.82
N PRO A 289 11.02 3.21 -11.08
CA PRO A 289 11.59 4.24 -10.21
C PRO A 289 11.02 4.20 -8.79
N LEU A 290 9.71 3.96 -8.64
CA LEU A 290 9.06 3.86 -7.32
C LEU A 290 9.60 2.67 -6.53
N VAL A 291 9.74 1.51 -7.17
CA VAL A 291 10.34 0.30 -6.56
C VAL A 291 11.80 0.58 -6.17
N TYR A 292 12.59 1.19 -7.04
CA TYR A 292 13.97 1.56 -6.74
C TYR A 292 14.10 2.49 -5.53
N PHE A 293 13.28 3.56 -5.47
CA PHE A 293 13.27 4.47 -4.32
C PHE A 293 12.84 3.77 -3.03
N MET A 294 11.86 2.87 -3.11
CA MET A 294 11.43 2.07 -1.96
C MET A 294 12.56 1.17 -1.46
N MET A 295 13.23 0.43 -2.34
CA MET A 295 14.36 -0.44 -1.98
C MET A 295 15.50 0.35 -1.36
N LYS A 296 15.90 1.49 -1.96
CA LYS A 296 16.94 2.37 -1.43
C LYS A 296 16.60 2.91 -0.04
N ARG A 297 15.33 3.11 0.25
CA ARG A 297 14.91 3.60 1.57
C ARG A 297 14.89 2.48 2.62
N LEU A 298 14.50 1.28 2.25
CA LEU A 298 14.50 0.12 3.15
C LEU A 298 15.91 -0.39 3.48
N SER A 299 16.90 -0.09 2.63
CA SER A 299 18.31 -0.46 2.85
C SER A 299 19.09 0.51 3.75
N LYS A 300 18.46 1.61 4.20
CA LYS A 300 19.01 2.58 5.16
C LYS A 300 18.40 2.39 6.55
#